data_10b33e381e8b3293dbf297ee0441f3ed
#
_entry.id   10b33e381e8b3293dbf297ee0441f3ed
#
_cell.length_a   1.000
_cell.length_b   1.000
_cell.length_c   1.000
_cell.angle_alpha   90.00
_cell.angle_beta   90.00
_cell.angle_gamma   90.00
#
_symmetry.space_group_name_H-M   'P 1'
#
loop_
_entity.id
_entity.type
_entity.pdbx_description
1 polymer ?
#
loop_
_entity_poly.entity_id
_entity_poly.type
_entity_poly.pdbx_seq_one_letter_code
_entity_poly.pdbx_strand_id
1 'polypeptide(L)'
;RRKGNRPEGEVVEIISRSRATFVGSVELTKQFAFLIPDNKNMPFDLFIPLSKLNGAKQGQKAVARMVEWDQRSRNPVGEIIEVLGNPGENDTEMHAILAEFGLPNRFDPEIEAAAEKISAEITADDIAARRDFREVPTFTIDPEDAKDFDDALSMRELPNGNIEVGVHIANVTHYVKPGSPIEKVARERATSVYLVDRTIPMLPERLSNNICSLNPSEDKLTYSAVFEMDAKANVVNEWFGSTIINSDRRFSYSEAQKVIDTGEGDMHEQLLTLNNLAQLLRRRRFASGSFSFERLEVRFNLNEEGVPLGILFREFGTANQLIEEFMLLANRRVAEFVGRKLKGKTFVYRIHDKPDPEKLSSFSYFIKRFGYEIDAENIKRLPAAMNKLMEEVSGKKEQNIVETLALRSMAKAVYSTDNIGHYGLAFRHYTHFTSPIRRYPDMMVHRLLTKYLEEEPVHDKEKYEKLCEHSSKMERLATDAERASIKYKQVEYMSDRIGEVYEGVISGVTEWGIYVEIIENQCEGMVALRELQDDYFEYDEENYCIRGRHSGKVYMLGDKVSVEVVKADLQKRQLDYRLAESEDRG
;
A
#
# COMPACT_ATOMS: atom_id res chain seq x y z
N ARG A 1 26.42 1.39 31.35
CA ARG A 1 26.85 0.26 32.22
C ARG A 1 26.58 -1.04 31.49
N ARG A 2 27.52 -1.99 31.52
CA ARG A 2 27.29 -3.34 31.02
C ARG A 2 26.96 -4.25 32.19
N LYS A 3 25.76 -4.85 32.18
CA LYS A 3 25.38 -5.93 33.06
C LYS A 3 25.02 -7.12 32.16
N GLY A 4 25.90 -8.11 32.08
CA GLY A 4 25.75 -9.21 31.13
C GLY A 4 26.11 -8.85 29.68
N ASN A 5 25.65 -9.65 28.70
CA ASN A 5 25.93 -9.48 27.27
C ASN A 5 25.03 -8.41 26.57
N ARG A 6 24.13 -7.74 27.29
CA ARG A 6 23.25 -6.72 26.73
C ARG A 6 23.68 -5.33 27.19
N PRO A 7 23.83 -4.33 26.30
CA PRO A 7 24.08 -2.95 26.69
C PRO A 7 22.83 -2.35 27.36
N GLU A 8 22.98 -1.78 28.54
CA GLU A 8 21.94 -0.99 29.22
C GLU A 8 22.19 0.50 29.00
N GLY A 9 21.15 1.26 28.68
CA GLY A 9 21.18 2.71 28.54
C GLY A 9 20.17 3.38 29.48
N GLU A 10 20.48 4.60 29.88
CA GLU A 10 19.59 5.47 30.66
C GLU A 10 19.18 6.66 29.80
N VAL A 11 17.86 6.96 29.76
CA VAL A 11 17.34 8.12 29.05
C VAL A 11 17.71 9.37 29.86
N VAL A 12 18.61 10.20 29.33
CA VAL A 12 19.08 11.43 30.01
C VAL A 12 18.18 12.63 29.70
N GLU A 13 17.62 12.69 28.47
CA GLU A 13 16.79 13.81 28.01
C GLU A 13 15.80 13.32 26.94
N ILE A 14 14.58 13.82 26.96
CA ILE A 14 13.58 13.61 25.92
C ILE A 14 13.57 14.85 25.02
N ILE A 15 14.23 14.74 23.85
CA ILE A 15 14.31 15.82 22.88
C ILE A 15 12.96 16.07 22.19
N SER A 16 12.26 15.00 21.85
CA SER A 16 10.90 15.05 21.30
C SER A 16 10.17 13.74 21.59
N ARG A 17 8.85 13.80 21.69
CA ARG A 17 8.01 12.61 21.82
C ARG A 17 7.54 12.17 20.44
N SER A 18 7.66 10.89 20.14
CA SER A 18 7.24 10.34 18.84
C SER A 18 5.72 10.39 18.62
N ARG A 19 4.94 10.40 19.73
CA ARG A 19 3.48 10.51 19.71
C ARG A 19 3.04 11.51 20.77
N ALA A 20 2.22 12.47 20.33
CA ALA A 20 1.56 13.43 21.22
C ALA A 20 0.08 13.10 21.43
N THR A 21 -0.52 12.27 20.56
CA THR A 21 -1.94 11.90 20.56
C THR A 21 -2.13 10.41 20.78
N PHE A 22 -3.22 10.06 21.45
CA PHE A 22 -3.58 8.70 21.85
C PHE A 22 -5.06 8.48 21.59
N VAL A 23 -5.39 7.32 21.02
CA VAL A 23 -6.76 6.84 20.84
C VAL A 23 -7.10 5.86 21.94
N GLY A 24 -8.29 5.96 22.49
CA GLY A 24 -8.72 5.05 23.54
C GLY A 24 -10.16 5.31 23.98
N SER A 25 -10.59 4.55 24.99
CA SER A 25 -11.93 4.64 25.58
C SER A 25 -11.92 5.53 26.81
N VAL A 26 -12.95 6.35 26.97
CA VAL A 26 -13.10 7.28 28.09
C VAL A 26 -13.75 6.57 29.28
N GLU A 27 -13.05 6.54 30.42
CA GLU A 27 -13.60 6.13 31.70
C GLU A 27 -13.85 7.34 32.59
N LEU A 28 -15.13 7.61 32.90
CA LEU A 28 -15.58 8.74 33.70
C LEU A 28 -15.70 8.35 35.17
N THR A 29 -15.15 9.22 36.03
CA THR A 29 -15.43 9.22 37.45
C THR A 29 -16.19 10.49 37.86
N LYS A 30 -16.56 10.64 39.11
CA LYS A 30 -17.25 11.85 39.59
C LYS A 30 -16.41 13.13 39.53
N GLN A 31 -15.08 13.02 39.52
CA GLN A 31 -14.17 14.17 39.66
C GLN A 31 -13.18 14.31 38.49
N PHE A 32 -12.96 13.27 37.71
CA PHE A 32 -12.03 13.24 36.61
C PHE A 32 -12.40 12.12 35.61
N ALA A 33 -11.68 12.03 34.54
CA ALA A 33 -11.75 10.90 33.60
C ALA A 33 -10.35 10.33 33.33
N PHE A 34 -10.32 9.12 32.80
CA PHE A 34 -9.16 8.54 32.13
C PHE A 34 -9.48 8.28 30.68
N LEU A 35 -8.50 8.44 29.81
CA LEU A 35 -8.50 7.79 28.50
C LEU A 35 -7.64 6.54 28.63
N ILE A 36 -8.26 5.39 28.44
CA ILE A 36 -7.59 4.08 28.40
C ILE A 36 -7.16 3.80 26.95
N PRO A 37 -5.85 3.85 26.63
CA PRO A 37 -5.39 3.66 25.26
C PRO A 37 -5.75 2.29 24.70
N ASP A 38 -6.17 2.24 23.43
CA ASP A 38 -6.41 0.99 22.71
C ASP A 38 -5.10 0.19 22.52
N ASN A 39 -3.99 0.90 22.37
CA ASN A 39 -2.66 0.30 22.29
C ASN A 39 -2.15 -0.13 23.67
N LYS A 40 -2.22 -1.42 23.96
CA LYS A 40 -1.78 -2.01 25.25
C LYS A 40 -0.28 -2.01 25.52
N ASN A 41 0.53 -1.67 24.54
CA ASN A 41 1.96 -1.45 24.76
C ASN A 41 2.22 -0.11 25.50
N MET A 42 1.17 0.70 25.68
CA MET A 42 1.25 1.91 26.50
C MET A 42 1.15 1.53 27.98
N PRO A 43 2.16 1.87 28.78
CA PRO A 43 2.20 1.45 30.19
C PRO A 43 1.40 2.36 31.12
N PHE A 44 0.61 3.30 30.58
CA PHE A 44 -0.13 4.31 31.35
C PHE A 44 -1.45 4.68 30.67
N ASP A 45 -2.41 5.10 31.49
CA ASP A 45 -3.63 5.77 31.05
C ASP A 45 -3.41 7.30 31.08
N LEU A 46 -4.17 8.07 30.30
CA LEU A 46 -4.11 9.52 30.36
C LEU A 46 -5.16 10.03 31.37
N PHE A 47 -4.70 10.80 32.34
CA PHE A 47 -5.58 11.51 33.25
C PHE A 47 -6.20 12.72 32.54
N ILE A 48 -7.53 12.81 32.52
CA ILE A 48 -8.28 13.86 31.81
C ILE A 48 -9.07 14.66 32.85
N PRO A 49 -8.70 15.92 33.14
CA PRO A 49 -9.54 16.82 33.93
C PRO A 49 -10.92 17.00 33.29
N LEU A 50 -12.00 17.10 34.09
CA LEU A 50 -13.36 17.29 33.54
C LEU A 50 -13.49 18.53 32.63
N SER A 51 -12.72 19.58 32.89
CA SER A 51 -12.65 20.79 32.06
C SER A 51 -12.03 20.56 30.68
N LYS A 52 -11.33 19.44 30.50
CA LYS A 52 -10.66 19.04 29.23
C LYS A 52 -11.31 17.82 28.57
N LEU A 53 -12.52 17.48 28.97
CA LEU A 53 -13.25 16.30 28.51
C LEU A 53 -13.85 16.48 27.10
N ASN A 54 -14.00 17.71 26.62
CA ASN A 54 -14.55 18.05 25.30
C ASN A 54 -15.90 17.36 24.98
N GLY A 55 -16.77 17.20 25.99
CA GLY A 55 -18.09 16.58 25.84
C GLY A 55 -18.10 15.06 25.71
N ALA A 56 -16.98 14.37 25.84
CA ALA A 56 -16.92 12.92 25.80
C ALA A 56 -17.71 12.26 26.93
N LYS A 57 -18.37 11.16 26.63
CA LYS A 57 -19.19 10.40 27.57
C LYS A 57 -18.51 9.10 27.98
N GLN A 58 -19.05 8.49 29.07
CA GLN A 58 -18.58 7.18 29.53
C GLN A 58 -18.58 6.15 28.39
N GLY A 59 -17.44 5.48 28.21
CA GLY A 59 -17.25 4.38 27.27
C GLY A 59 -17.03 4.81 25.82
N GLN A 60 -17.14 6.10 25.47
CA GLN A 60 -16.89 6.56 24.11
C GLN A 60 -15.41 6.47 23.74
N LYS A 61 -15.15 6.20 22.46
CA LYS A 61 -13.81 6.35 21.88
C LYS A 61 -13.49 7.82 21.62
N ALA A 62 -12.27 8.21 21.94
CA ALA A 62 -11.82 9.57 21.77
C ALA A 62 -10.32 9.62 21.44
N VAL A 63 -9.89 10.74 20.88
CA VAL A 63 -8.49 11.10 20.70
C VAL A 63 -8.11 12.10 21.78
N ALA A 64 -7.08 11.78 22.56
CA ALA A 64 -6.52 12.69 23.54
C ALA A 64 -5.11 13.10 23.16
N ARG A 65 -4.77 14.35 23.46
CA ARG A 65 -3.41 14.88 23.37
C ARG A 65 -2.80 14.92 24.77
N MET A 66 -1.58 14.42 24.92
CA MET A 66 -0.80 14.58 26.14
C MET A 66 -0.37 16.05 26.28
N VAL A 67 -0.70 16.67 27.41
CA VAL A 67 -0.38 18.07 27.69
C VAL A 67 0.86 18.16 28.58
N GLU A 68 0.89 17.35 29.64
CA GLU A 68 1.94 17.41 30.62
C GLU A 68 2.19 16.02 31.23
N TRP A 69 3.44 15.75 31.56
CA TRP A 69 3.81 14.56 32.32
C TRP A 69 4.84 14.91 33.39
N ASP A 70 4.38 15.07 34.64
CA ASP A 70 5.25 15.13 35.80
C ASP A 70 5.85 13.72 36.02
N GLN A 71 7.19 13.64 36.10
CA GLN A 71 7.92 12.39 36.36
C GLN A 71 7.53 11.72 37.70
N ARG A 72 6.90 12.47 38.63
CA ARG A 72 6.37 11.95 39.91
C ARG A 72 4.97 11.36 39.75
N SER A 73 4.27 11.68 38.68
CA SER A 73 2.93 11.17 38.40
C SER A 73 2.99 9.86 37.63
N ARG A 74 2.17 8.88 38.02
CA ARG A 74 2.04 7.61 37.32
C ARG A 74 1.42 7.80 35.93
N ASN A 75 0.47 8.72 35.82
CA ASN A 75 -0.30 8.96 34.60
C ASN A 75 -0.05 10.38 34.09
N PRO A 76 0.22 10.56 32.77
CA PRO A 76 0.31 11.89 32.17
C PRO A 76 -1.06 12.57 32.14
N VAL A 77 -1.05 13.90 32.14
CA VAL A 77 -2.25 14.72 31.96
C VAL A 77 -2.51 14.90 30.47
N GLY A 78 -3.74 14.64 30.05
CA GLY A 78 -4.20 14.81 28.68
C GLY A 78 -5.42 15.72 28.56
N GLU A 79 -5.77 16.02 27.32
CA GLU A 79 -7.02 16.68 26.95
C GLU A 79 -7.65 15.93 25.78
N ILE A 80 -8.97 15.77 25.78
CA ILE A 80 -9.70 15.21 24.64
C ILE A 80 -9.76 16.27 23.56
N ILE A 81 -9.20 15.94 22.39
CA ILE A 81 -9.21 16.82 21.22
C ILE A 81 -10.33 16.46 20.25
N GLU A 82 -10.74 15.19 20.20
CA GLU A 82 -11.82 14.72 19.33
C GLU A 82 -12.55 13.55 19.99
N VAL A 83 -13.90 13.54 19.90
CA VAL A 83 -14.75 12.41 20.28
C VAL A 83 -15.14 11.67 19.03
N LEU A 84 -14.78 10.38 18.93
CA LEU A 84 -14.97 9.59 17.74
C LEU A 84 -16.35 8.94 17.66
N GLY A 85 -16.90 8.49 18.80
CA GLY A 85 -18.20 7.82 18.86
C GLY A 85 -18.22 6.63 19.82
N ASN A 86 -19.16 5.72 19.62
CA ASN A 86 -19.25 4.52 20.45
C ASN A 86 -18.38 3.39 19.87
N PRO A 87 -17.72 2.60 20.72
CA PRO A 87 -16.97 1.42 20.29
C PRO A 87 -17.87 0.44 19.51
N GLY A 88 -17.32 -0.13 18.43
CA GLY A 88 -18.00 -1.10 17.58
C GLY A 88 -18.81 -0.48 16.44
N GLU A 89 -19.05 0.83 16.43
CA GLU A 89 -19.58 1.51 15.26
C GLU A 89 -18.50 1.61 14.18
N ASN A 90 -18.79 1.18 12.95
CA ASN A 90 -17.81 1.13 11.86
C ASN A 90 -17.08 2.46 11.65
N ASP A 91 -17.83 3.56 11.61
CA ASP A 91 -17.26 4.90 11.41
C ASP A 91 -16.29 5.28 12.54
N THR A 92 -16.69 4.99 13.79
CA THR A 92 -15.85 5.21 14.99
C THR A 92 -14.53 4.43 14.90
N GLU A 93 -14.59 3.15 14.49
CA GLU A 93 -13.41 2.30 14.44
C GLU A 93 -12.46 2.68 13.30
N MET A 94 -12.99 3.03 12.12
CA MET A 94 -12.17 3.51 11.00
C MET A 94 -11.50 4.85 11.33
N HIS A 95 -12.20 5.78 11.97
CA HIS A 95 -11.60 7.03 12.45
C HIS A 95 -10.57 6.79 13.57
N ALA A 96 -10.82 5.84 14.46
CA ALA A 96 -9.86 5.44 15.50
C ALA A 96 -8.56 4.92 14.88
N ILE A 97 -8.64 4.10 13.82
CA ILE A 97 -7.48 3.61 13.09
C ILE A 97 -6.69 4.78 12.47
N LEU A 98 -7.36 5.69 11.75
CA LEU A 98 -6.69 6.86 11.18
C LEU A 98 -5.96 7.68 12.24
N ALA A 99 -6.64 7.98 13.34
CA ALA A 99 -6.08 8.76 14.45
C ALA A 99 -4.91 8.03 15.14
N GLU A 100 -4.96 6.70 15.26
CA GLU A 100 -3.86 5.89 15.81
C GLU A 100 -2.57 6.06 15.00
N PHE A 101 -2.67 6.15 13.67
CA PHE A 101 -1.53 6.37 12.79
C PHE A 101 -1.22 7.85 12.54
N GLY A 102 -2.00 8.78 13.15
CA GLY A 102 -1.82 10.21 12.96
C GLY A 102 -2.19 10.70 11.56
N LEU A 103 -3.10 9.99 10.91
CA LEU A 103 -3.61 10.30 9.57
C LEU A 103 -4.89 11.15 9.68
N PRO A 104 -5.07 12.17 8.82
CA PRO A 104 -6.27 12.99 8.82
C PRO A 104 -7.46 12.20 8.25
N ASN A 105 -8.66 12.48 8.76
CA ASN A 105 -9.91 11.87 8.30
C ASN A 105 -10.73 12.78 7.36
N ARG A 106 -10.48 14.08 7.36
CA ARG A 106 -11.22 15.10 6.57
C ARG A 106 -10.31 16.26 6.18
N PHE A 107 -10.78 17.11 5.31
CA PHE A 107 -10.15 18.39 5.02
C PHE A 107 -10.74 19.49 5.91
N ASP A 108 -9.94 20.51 6.19
CA ASP A 108 -10.43 21.72 6.82
C ASP A 108 -11.39 22.46 5.87
N PRO A 109 -12.46 23.10 6.38
CA PRO A 109 -13.43 23.83 5.55
C PRO A 109 -12.80 24.90 4.64
N GLU A 110 -11.68 25.49 5.06
CA GLU A 110 -10.94 26.49 4.25
C GLU A 110 -10.30 25.84 3.01
N ILE A 111 -9.85 24.59 3.12
CA ILE A 111 -9.26 23.83 2.01
C ILE A 111 -10.33 23.42 1.02
N GLU A 112 -11.48 22.93 1.51
CA GLU A 112 -12.64 22.65 0.65
C GLU A 112 -13.10 23.91 -0.09
N ALA A 113 -13.24 25.03 0.61
CA ALA A 113 -13.60 26.30 0.00
C ALA A 113 -12.54 26.82 -1.00
N ALA A 114 -11.26 26.49 -0.79
CA ALA A 114 -10.21 26.82 -1.75
C ALA A 114 -10.30 25.93 -3.00
N ALA A 115 -10.65 24.65 -2.84
CA ALA A 115 -10.84 23.74 -3.97
C ALA A 115 -12.05 24.13 -4.84
N GLU A 116 -13.16 24.58 -4.22
CA GLU A 116 -14.36 25.06 -4.95
C GLU A 116 -14.07 26.29 -5.84
N LYS A 117 -13.07 27.09 -5.52
CA LYS A 117 -12.68 28.27 -6.32
C LYS A 117 -11.82 27.92 -7.55
N ILE A 118 -11.35 26.70 -7.67
CA ILE A 118 -10.56 26.28 -8.82
C ILE A 118 -11.51 26.12 -10.03
N SER A 119 -11.21 26.84 -11.10
CA SER A 119 -11.96 26.72 -12.36
C SER A 119 -11.70 25.37 -13.01
N ALA A 120 -12.76 24.73 -13.46
CA ALA A 120 -12.69 23.55 -14.33
C ALA A 120 -12.62 23.93 -15.82
N GLU A 121 -12.73 25.21 -16.17
CA GLU A 121 -12.72 25.69 -17.53
C GLU A 121 -11.35 25.48 -18.17
N ILE A 122 -11.34 24.84 -19.33
CA ILE A 122 -10.16 24.70 -20.19
C ILE A 122 -10.20 25.81 -21.22
N THR A 123 -9.22 26.70 -21.16
CA THR A 123 -9.15 27.87 -22.03
C THR A 123 -8.57 27.53 -23.41
N ALA A 124 -8.79 28.40 -24.39
CA ALA A 124 -8.17 28.27 -25.71
C ALA A 124 -6.63 28.26 -25.65
N ASP A 125 -6.05 29.04 -24.72
CA ASP A 125 -4.60 29.05 -24.47
C ASP A 125 -4.11 27.74 -23.88
N ASP A 126 -4.90 27.11 -22.99
CA ASP A 126 -4.59 25.78 -22.46
C ASP A 126 -4.53 24.72 -23.56
N ILE A 127 -5.45 24.79 -24.51
CA ILE A 127 -5.50 23.89 -25.67
C ILE A 127 -4.30 24.16 -26.59
N ALA A 128 -4.04 25.41 -26.94
CA ALA A 128 -2.97 25.78 -27.86
C ALA A 128 -1.57 25.42 -27.33
N ALA A 129 -1.38 25.39 -26.01
CA ALA A 129 -0.12 25.04 -25.37
C ALA A 129 0.12 23.51 -25.26
N ARG A 130 -0.79 22.67 -25.75
CA ARG A 130 -0.77 21.23 -25.56
C ARG A 130 -0.85 20.46 -26.87
N ARG A 131 -0.29 19.25 -26.86
CA ARG A 131 -0.51 18.30 -27.96
C ARG A 131 -1.92 17.74 -27.82
N ASP A 132 -2.71 17.81 -28.90
CA ASP A 132 -4.11 17.41 -28.93
C ASP A 132 -4.25 15.91 -29.27
N PHE A 133 -4.90 15.18 -28.36
CA PHE A 133 -5.23 13.77 -28.49
C PHE A 133 -6.74 13.48 -28.45
N ARG A 134 -7.60 14.51 -28.51
CA ARG A 134 -9.05 14.35 -28.36
C ARG A 134 -9.70 13.48 -29.42
N GLU A 135 -9.09 13.41 -30.60
CA GLU A 135 -9.55 12.58 -31.72
C GLU A 135 -8.86 11.21 -31.78
N VAL A 136 -7.98 10.88 -30.81
CA VAL A 136 -7.29 9.60 -30.76
C VAL A 136 -8.04 8.67 -29.81
N PRO A 137 -8.42 7.44 -30.25
CA PRO A 137 -9.12 6.49 -29.38
C PRO A 137 -8.42 6.31 -28.04
N THR A 138 -9.13 6.69 -26.96
CA THR A 138 -8.59 6.78 -25.61
C THR A 138 -9.56 6.16 -24.60
N PHE A 139 -9.05 5.42 -23.62
CA PHE A 139 -9.85 4.80 -22.57
C PHE A 139 -9.11 4.69 -21.24
N THR A 140 -9.88 4.54 -20.15
CA THR A 140 -9.36 4.16 -18.83
C THR A 140 -9.77 2.74 -18.46
N ILE A 141 -8.99 2.06 -17.59
CA ILE A 141 -9.36 0.76 -16.98
C ILE A 141 -9.11 0.85 -15.49
N ASP A 142 -10.18 0.84 -14.70
CA ASP A 142 -10.14 1.12 -13.27
C ASP A 142 -11.01 0.13 -12.46
N PRO A 143 -10.88 0.07 -11.13
CA PRO A 143 -11.86 -0.61 -10.27
C PRO A 143 -13.28 -0.07 -10.48
N GLU A 144 -14.31 -0.91 -10.27
CA GLU A 144 -15.71 -0.51 -10.48
C GLU A 144 -16.12 0.71 -9.63
N ASP A 145 -15.62 0.76 -8.41
CA ASP A 145 -15.91 1.77 -7.38
C ASP A 145 -14.99 3.01 -7.45
N ALA A 146 -13.98 3.02 -8.33
CA ALA A 146 -13.08 4.16 -8.51
C ALA A 146 -13.79 5.39 -9.10
N LYS A 147 -13.38 6.56 -8.63
CA LYS A 147 -13.85 7.88 -9.10
C LYS A 147 -12.71 8.81 -9.51
N ASP A 148 -11.49 8.49 -9.12
CA ASP A 148 -10.25 9.25 -9.29
C ASP A 148 -9.38 8.60 -10.38
N PHE A 149 -9.76 8.78 -11.64
CA PHE A 149 -9.07 8.19 -12.78
C PHE A 149 -7.78 8.96 -13.07
N ASP A 150 -6.67 8.42 -12.59
CA ASP A 150 -5.34 9.02 -12.73
C ASP A 150 -4.77 8.87 -14.15
N ASP A 151 -5.06 7.78 -14.85
CA ASP A 151 -4.42 7.37 -16.09
C ASP A 151 -5.39 6.89 -17.17
N ALA A 152 -5.02 7.17 -18.42
CA ALA A 152 -5.70 6.70 -19.60
C ALA A 152 -4.67 6.23 -20.66
N LEU A 153 -5.07 5.29 -21.49
CA LEU A 153 -4.29 4.82 -22.63
C LEU A 153 -4.95 5.23 -23.94
N SER A 154 -4.15 5.72 -24.89
CA SER A 154 -4.58 5.92 -26.28
C SER A 154 -3.73 5.11 -27.24
N MET A 155 -4.30 4.78 -28.38
CA MET A 155 -3.61 4.05 -29.43
C MET A 155 -4.03 4.52 -30.83
N ARG A 156 -3.05 4.69 -31.71
CA ARG A 156 -3.29 4.81 -33.13
C ARG A 156 -2.16 4.17 -33.95
N GLU A 157 -2.49 3.67 -35.13
CA GLU A 157 -1.51 3.19 -36.09
C GLU A 157 -0.85 4.35 -36.83
N LEU A 158 0.45 4.25 -37.04
CA LEU A 158 1.23 5.21 -37.80
C LEU A 158 1.46 4.75 -39.26
N PRO A 159 1.68 5.67 -40.22
CA PRO A 159 1.88 5.32 -41.64
C PRO A 159 3.04 4.38 -41.88
N ASN A 160 4.00 4.26 -41.00
CA ASN A 160 5.14 3.35 -41.06
C ASN A 160 4.87 1.94 -40.52
N GLY A 161 3.63 1.66 -40.08
CA GLY A 161 3.21 0.39 -39.48
C GLY A 161 3.56 0.23 -38.02
N ASN A 162 4.15 1.25 -37.38
CA ASN A 162 4.33 1.30 -35.94
C ASN A 162 3.04 1.76 -35.26
N ILE A 163 2.98 1.57 -33.95
CA ILE A 163 1.85 1.98 -33.12
C ILE A 163 2.30 3.14 -32.23
N GLU A 164 1.58 4.25 -32.24
CA GLU A 164 1.72 5.29 -31.24
C GLU A 164 0.83 4.96 -30.05
N VAL A 165 1.43 4.80 -28.87
CA VAL A 165 0.76 4.56 -27.60
C VAL A 165 0.94 5.78 -26.72
N GLY A 166 -0.16 6.39 -26.29
CA GLY A 166 -0.18 7.47 -25.33
C GLY A 166 -0.49 6.91 -23.92
N VAL A 167 0.34 7.26 -22.95
CA VAL A 167 0.06 7.08 -21.52
C VAL A 167 -0.23 8.48 -20.97
N HIS A 168 -1.49 8.76 -20.72
CA HIS A 168 -2.01 10.07 -20.34
C HIS A 168 -2.32 10.10 -18.87
N ILE A 169 -1.71 11.02 -18.13
CA ILE A 169 -1.83 11.12 -16.68
C ILE A 169 -2.50 12.45 -16.34
N ALA A 170 -3.43 12.44 -15.39
CA ALA A 170 -4.13 13.62 -14.91
C ALA A 170 -3.14 14.77 -14.59
N ASN A 171 -3.32 15.93 -15.21
CA ASN A 171 -2.42 17.07 -15.00
C ASN A 171 -2.77 17.86 -13.72
N VAL A 172 -2.65 17.19 -12.56
CA VAL A 172 -2.94 17.78 -11.25
C VAL A 172 -2.13 19.05 -11.01
N THR A 173 -0.89 19.11 -11.50
CA THR A 173 0.01 20.27 -11.28
C THR A 173 -0.39 21.52 -12.06
N HIS A 174 -1.28 21.38 -13.04
CA HIS A 174 -1.92 22.52 -13.68
C HIS A 174 -2.86 23.26 -12.71
N TYR A 175 -3.63 22.54 -11.92
CA TYR A 175 -4.63 23.08 -10.99
C TYR A 175 -4.05 23.38 -9.61
N VAL A 176 -3.20 22.50 -9.09
CA VAL A 176 -2.58 22.61 -7.76
C VAL A 176 -1.22 23.31 -7.87
N LYS A 177 -1.23 24.62 -7.74
CA LYS A 177 -0.01 25.44 -7.86
C LYS A 177 0.88 25.34 -6.63
N PRO A 178 2.23 25.40 -6.79
CA PRO A 178 3.16 25.44 -5.66
C PRO A 178 2.84 26.57 -4.68
N GLY A 179 2.83 26.28 -3.38
CA GLY A 179 2.56 27.26 -2.31
C GLY A 179 1.08 27.55 -2.05
N SER A 180 0.15 27.00 -2.86
CA SER A 180 -1.29 27.11 -2.60
C SER A 180 -1.69 26.37 -1.31
N PRO A 181 -2.84 26.72 -0.68
CA PRO A 181 -3.34 25.98 0.48
C PRO A 181 -3.51 24.48 0.20
N ILE A 182 -4.04 24.13 -0.97
CA ILE A 182 -4.25 22.73 -1.39
C ILE A 182 -2.92 21.99 -1.55
N GLU A 183 -1.91 22.65 -2.13
CA GLU A 183 -0.57 22.06 -2.28
C GLU A 183 0.07 21.75 -0.92
N LYS A 184 -0.10 22.66 0.06
CA LYS A 184 0.43 22.43 1.42
C LYS A 184 -0.19 21.19 2.05
N VAL A 185 -1.50 21.03 1.94
CA VAL A 185 -2.21 19.85 2.48
C VAL A 185 -1.85 18.58 1.70
N ALA A 186 -1.78 18.65 0.36
CA ALA A 186 -1.34 17.50 -0.45
C ALA A 186 0.08 17.05 -0.08
N ARG A 187 0.97 17.99 0.19
CA ARG A 187 2.33 17.70 0.67
C ARG A 187 2.34 17.07 2.07
N GLU A 188 1.49 17.54 2.99
CA GLU A 188 1.37 17.00 4.35
C GLU A 188 0.80 15.58 4.33
N ARG A 189 -0.25 15.34 3.56
CA ARG A 189 -0.85 14.00 3.40
C ARG A 189 0.06 13.06 2.63
N ALA A 190 0.74 13.55 1.62
CA ALA A 190 1.66 12.89 0.68
C ALA A 190 1.09 11.71 -0.10
N THR A 191 0.05 11.05 0.39
CA THR A 191 -0.65 9.95 -0.28
C THR A 191 -2.12 9.87 0.15
N SER A 192 -2.98 9.30 -0.69
CA SER A 192 -4.31 8.85 -0.27
C SER A 192 -4.19 7.61 0.63
N VAL A 193 -5.17 7.41 1.51
CA VAL A 193 -5.25 6.26 2.42
C VAL A 193 -6.48 5.43 2.06
N TYR A 194 -6.27 4.15 1.81
CA TYR A 194 -7.31 3.20 1.45
C TYR A 194 -7.64 2.32 2.65
N LEU A 195 -8.80 2.51 3.25
CA LEU A 195 -9.34 1.60 4.26
C LEU A 195 -10.29 0.61 3.57
N VAL A 196 -10.74 -0.39 4.30
CA VAL A 196 -11.60 -1.44 3.73
C VAL A 196 -12.89 -0.90 3.14
N ASP A 197 -13.48 0.14 3.75
CA ASP A 197 -14.79 0.68 3.42
C ASP A 197 -14.75 2.08 2.76
N ARG A 198 -13.61 2.76 2.79
CA ARG A 198 -13.49 4.14 2.33
C ARG A 198 -12.08 4.52 1.91
N THR A 199 -12.01 5.55 1.08
CA THR A 199 -10.75 6.22 0.72
C THR A 199 -10.69 7.59 1.38
N ILE A 200 -9.56 7.90 2.03
CA ILE A 200 -9.24 9.24 2.50
C ILE A 200 -8.32 9.87 1.45
N PRO A 201 -8.81 10.78 0.61
CA PRO A 201 -8.06 11.25 -0.54
C PRO A 201 -6.94 12.23 -0.15
N MET A 202 -5.87 12.28 -0.93
CA MET A 202 -4.79 13.27 -0.81
C MET A 202 -5.26 14.67 -1.18
N LEU A 203 -6.13 14.77 -2.15
CA LEU A 203 -6.72 16.02 -2.67
C LEU A 203 -8.22 16.07 -2.38
N PRO A 204 -8.83 17.26 -2.19
CA PRO A 204 -10.30 17.39 -2.10
C PRO A 204 -11.01 16.74 -3.28
N GLU A 205 -12.20 16.16 -3.03
CA GLU A 205 -12.96 15.37 -4.01
C GLU A 205 -13.30 16.16 -5.28
N ARG A 206 -13.51 17.47 -5.16
CA ARG A 206 -13.68 18.33 -6.33
C ARG A 206 -12.51 18.23 -7.32
N LEU A 207 -11.29 18.04 -6.83
CA LEU A 207 -10.13 17.84 -7.69
C LEU A 207 -9.95 16.36 -8.04
N SER A 208 -9.93 15.48 -7.04
CA SER A 208 -9.63 14.06 -7.26
C SER A 208 -10.67 13.35 -8.12
N ASN A 209 -11.96 13.63 -7.92
CA ASN A 209 -13.04 12.87 -8.56
C ASN A 209 -13.65 13.61 -9.78
N ASN A 210 -13.39 14.92 -9.91
CA ASN A 210 -14.00 15.75 -10.97
C ASN A 210 -12.96 16.39 -11.88
N ILE A 211 -12.32 17.50 -11.42
CA ILE A 211 -11.50 18.36 -12.30
C ILE A 211 -10.32 17.59 -12.88
N CYS A 212 -9.59 16.83 -12.04
CA CYS A 212 -8.41 16.11 -12.47
C CYS A 212 -8.72 14.69 -13.00
N SER A 213 -9.81 14.06 -12.52
CA SER A 213 -10.19 12.72 -12.94
C SER A 213 -10.47 12.65 -14.44
N LEU A 214 -9.91 11.64 -15.13
CA LEU A 214 -10.03 11.44 -16.58
C LEU A 214 -11.38 10.81 -16.94
N ASN A 215 -12.47 11.48 -16.54
CA ASN A 215 -13.83 11.06 -16.80
C ASN A 215 -14.10 10.91 -18.31
N PRO A 216 -14.87 9.89 -18.74
CA PRO A 216 -15.18 9.68 -20.14
C PRO A 216 -16.05 10.80 -20.70
N SER A 217 -15.89 11.08 -22.02
CA SER A 217 -16.64 12.08 -22.80
C SER A 217 -16.45 13.52 -22.29
N GLU A 218 -15.36 13.81 -21.60
CA GLU A 218 -14.97 15.12 -21.15
C GLU A 218 -13.56 15.47 -21.62
N ASP A 219 -13.36 16.74 -22.04
CA ASP A 219 -12.01 17.23 -22.32
C ASP A 219 -11.23 17.33 -21.01
N LYS A 220 -10.04 16.73 -20.96
CA LYS A 220 -9.19 16.68 -19.75
C LYS A 220 -7.76 17.07 -20.06
N LEU A 221 -7.19 17.91 -19.20
CA LEU A 221 -5.78 18.24 -19.26
C LEU A 221 -4.94 17.10 -18.69
N THR A 222 -3.98 16.64 -19.45
CA THR A 222 -3.10 15.53 -19.08
C THR A 222 -1.62 15.90 -19.24
N TYR A 223 -0.79 15.14 -18.57
CA TYR A 223 0.66 15.08 -18.77
C TYR A 223 1.00 13.71 -19.30
N SER A 224 1.61 13.62 -20.46
CA SER A 224 1.67 12.36 -21.20
C SER A 224 3.10 11.90 -21.49
N ALA A 225 3.26 10.58 -21.48
CA ALA A 225 4.36 9.87 -22.07
C ALA A 225 3.85 9.16 -23.33
N VAL A 226 4.35 9.55 -24.50
CA VAL A 226 3.91 9.04 -25.81
C VAL A 226 5.05 8.24 -26.41
N PHE A 227 4.74 7.02 -26.84
CA PHE A 227 5.71 6.06 -27.37
C PHE A 227 5.33 5.61 -28.77
N GLU A 228 6.26 5.72 -29.70
CA GLU A 228 6.19 4.99 -30.96
C GLU A 228 6.79 3.59 -30.75
N MET A 229 6.01 2.56 -30.97
CA MET A 229 6.39 1.17 -30.71
C MET A 229 6.28 0.32 -31.98
N ASP A 230 7.25 -0.55 -32.19
CA ASP A 230 7.17 -1.56 -33.25
C ASP A 230 6.32 -2.78 -32.78
N ALA A 231 6.02 -3.69 -33.72
CA ALA A 231 5.24 -4.91 -33.44
C ALA A 231 5.89 -5.85 -32.42
N LYS A 232 7.18 -5.64 -32.08
CA LYS A 232 7.90 -6.36 -31.03
C LYS A 232 7.90 -5.62 -29.72
N ALA A 233 7.11 -4.54 -29.57
CA ALA A 233 7.09 -3.67 -28.41
C ALA A 233 8.45 -3.00 -28.09
N ASN A 234 9.29 -2.71 -29.09
CA ASN A 234 10.44 -1.85 -28.90
C ASN A 234 9.99 -0.40 -29.02
N VAL A 235 10.42 0.44 -28.08
CA VAL A 235 10.21 1.88 -28.14
C VAL A 235 11.20 2.46 -29.16
N VAL A 236 10.69 2.91 -30.31
CA VAL A 236 11.46 3.50 -31.41
C VAL A 236 11.67 5.00 -31.15
N ASN A 237 10.60 5.66 -30.67
CA ASN A 237 10.62 7.08 -30.34
C ASN A 237 9.80 7.36 -29.08
N GLU A 238 10.11 8.45 -28.39
CA GLU A 238 9.39 8.86 -27.18
C GLU A 238 9.27 10.37 -27.08
N TRP A 239 8.14 10.81 -26.51
CA TRP A 239 7.86 12.20 -26.25
C TRP A 239 7.18 12.37 -24.88
N PHE A 240 7.51 13.44 -24.16
CA PHE A 240 6.91 13.78 -22.86
C PHE A 240 6.44 15.23 -22.88
N GLY A 241 5.27 15.49 -22.33
CA GLY A 241 4.75 16.87 -22.23
C GLY A 241 3.26 16.94 -21.93
N SER A 242 2.78 18.17 -21.91
CA SER A 242 1.36 18.46 -21.67
C SER A 242 0.51 18.12 -22.87
N THR A 243 -0.62 17.47 -22.62
CA THR A 243 -1.60 17.06 -23.64
C THR A 243 -3.02 17.42 -23.22
N ILE A 244 -3.94 17.31 -24.14
CA ILE A 244 -5.38 17.32 -23.90
C ILE A 244 -5.98 16.07 -24.53
N ILE A 245 -6.84 15.38 -23.80
CA ILE A 245 -7.54 14.17 -24.25
C ILE A 245 -9.05 14.33 -24.10
N ASN A 246 -9.80 13.49 -24.80
CA ASN A 246 -11.20 13.16 -24.51
C ASN A 246 -11.31 11.65 -24.45
N SER A 247 -11.57 11.08 -23.26
CA SER A 247 -11.65 9.63 -23.10
C SER A 247 -12.97 9.11 -23.67
N ASP A 248 -12.90 8.17 -24.62
CA ASP A 248 -14.09 7.60 -25.26
C ASP A 248 -14.83 6.62 -24.33
N ARG A 249 -14.08 5.92 -23.48
CA ARG A 249 -14.63 4.82 -22.69
C ARG A 249 -13.91 4.66 -21.34
N ARG A 250 -14.68 4.46 -20.27
CA ARG A 250 -14.18 3.93 -19.00
C ARG A 250 -14.56 2.45 -18.92
N PHE A 251 -13.56 1.58 -18.74
CA PHE A 251 -13.75 0.15 -18.44
C PHE A 251 -13.52 -0.12 -16.97
N SER A 252 -14.29 -1.05 -16.42
CA SER A 252 -13.84 -1.77 -15.24
C SER A 252 -12.84 -2.86 -15.64
N TYR A 253 -12.00 -3.33 -14.68
CA TYR A 253 -11.09 -4.44 -14.97
C TYR A 253 -11.81 -5.69 -15.45
N SER A 254 -13.00 -5.98 -14.92
CA SER A 254 -13.82 -7.13 -15.32
C SER A 254 -14.36 -6.99 -16.76
N GLU A 255 -14.79 -5.79 -17.16
CA GLU A 255 -15.24 -5.52 -18.53
C GLU A 255 -14.07 -5.64 -19.52
N ALA A 256 -12.92 -5.01 -19.23
CA ALA A 256 -11.74 -5.10 -20.07
C ALA A 256 -11.22 -6.54 -20.19
N GLN A 257 -11.21 -7.30 -19.08
CA GLN A 257 -10.83 -8.72 -19.09
C GLN A 257 -11.72 -9.52 -20.00
N LYS A 258 -13.05 -9.32 -19.93
CA LYS A 258 -14.01 -10.00 -20.81
C LYS A 258 -13.75 -9.72 -22.29
N VAL A 259 -13.46 -8.46 -22.66
CA VAL A 259 -13.12 -8.11 -24.06
C VAL A 259 -11.82 -8.78 -24.49
N ILE A 260 -10.80 -8.82 -23.63
CA ILE A 260 -9.52 -9.49 -23.92
C ILE A 260 -9.72 -11.00 -24.13
N ASP A 261 -10.53 -11.65 -23.30
CA ASP A 261 -10.73 -13.10 -23.33
C ASP A 261 -11.60 -13.55 -24.52
N THR A 262 -12.61 -12.75 -24.89
CA THR A 262 -13.54 -13.10 -25.97
C THR A 262 -13.08 -12.58 -27.34
N GLY A 263 -12.26 -11.53 -27.37
CA GLY A 263 -11.92 -10.82 -28.61
C GLY A 263 -13.07 -9.98 -29.17
N GLU A 264 -14.15 -9.81 -28.43
CA GLU A 264 -15.36 -9.11 -28.84
C GLU A 264 -15.74 -8.02 -27.83
N GLY A 265 -16.30 -6.93 -28.33
CA GLY A 265 -16.80 -5.82 -27.50
C GLY A 265 -16.30 -4.47 -27.96
N ASP A 266 -16.57 -3.47 -27.14
CA ASP A 266 -16.19 -2.09 -27.39
C ASP A 266 -14.65 -1.94 -27.36
N MET A 267 -14.08 -1.20 -28.31
CA MET A 267 -12.64 -0.96 -28.45
C MET A 267 -11.76 -2.24 -28.42
N HIS A 268 -12.31 -3.39 -28.89
CA HIS A 268 -11.61 -4.67 -28.82
C HIS A 268 -10.27 -4.67 -29.56
N GLU A 269 -10.17 -4.01 -30.74
CA GLU A 269 -8.92 -3.93 -31.49
C GLU A 269 -7.82 -3.22 -30.68
N GLN A 270 -8.15 -2.10 -30.03
CA GLN A 270 -7.24 -1.33 -29.20
C GLN A 270 -6.79 -2.15 -27.98
N LEU A 271 -7.76 -2.75 -27.28
CA LEU A 271 -7.48 -3.56 -26.08
C LEU A 271 -6.60 -4.77 -26.41
N LEU A 272 -6.91 -5.52 -27.47
CA LEU A 272 -6.12 -6.69 -27.88
C LEU A 272 -4.71 -6.31 -28.33
N THR A 273 -4.57 -5.23 -29.08
CA THR A 273 -3.27 -4.74 -29.54
C THR A 273 -2.40 -4.30 -28.37
N LEU A 274 -2.96 -3.47 -27.47
CA LEU A 274 -2.23 -3.03 -26.29
C LEU A 274 -1.91 -4.19 -25.34
N ASN A 275 -2.82 -5.14 -25.16
CA ASN A 275 -2.54 -6.34 -24.37
C ASN A 275 -1.38 -7.15 -24.96
N ASN A 276 -1.34 -7.35 -26.27
CA ASN A 276 -0.22 -8.05 -26.93
C ASN A 276 1.11 -7.34 -26.67
N LEU A 277 1.16 -6.01 -26.80
CA LEU A 277 2.36 -5.23 -26.49
C LEU A 277 2.75 -5.33 -25.01
N ALA A 278 1.78 -5.24 -24.10
CA ALA A 278 2.00 -5.37 -22.66
C ALA A 278 2.58 -6.75 -22.30
N GLN A 279 2.06 -7.84 -22.87
CA GLN A 279 2.60 -9.18 -22.64
C GLN A 279 4.04 -9.33 -23.15
N LEU A 280 4.41 -8.67 -24.24
CA LEU A 280 5.80 -8.63 -24.72
C LEU A 280 6.69 -7.84 -23.76
N LEU A 281 6.24 -6.69 -23.25
CA LEU A 281 6.96 -5.90 -22.26
C LEU A 281 7.16 -6.72 -20.96
N ARG A 282 6.12 -7.38 -20.47
CA ARG A 282 6.16 -8.22 -19.27
C ARG A 282 7.18 -9.35 -19.41
N ARG A 283 7.15 -10.11 -20.49
CA ARG A 283 8.12 -11.18 -20.75
C ARG A 283 9.57 -10.68 -20.72
N ARG A 284 9.85 -9.51 -21.33
CA ARG A 284 11.18 -8.92 -21.30
C ARG A 284 11.59 -8.47 -19.90
N ARG A 285 10.67 -7.92 -19.12
CA ARG A 285 10.92 -7.49 -17.76
C ARG A 285 11.34 -8.68 -16.89
N PHE A 286 10.61 -9.78 -16.96
CA PHE A 286 10.97 -11.00 -16.24
C PHE A 286 12.29 -11.61 -16.73
N ALA A 287 12.52 -11.66 -18.02
CA ALA A 287 13.80 -12.10 -18.60
C ALA A 287 14.99 -11.21 -18.18
N SER A 288 14.74 -9.95 -17.83
CA SER A 288 15.74 -9.00 -17.30
C SER A 288 15.98 -9.15 -15.78
N GLY A 289 15.26 -10.05 -15.09
CA GLY A 289 15.42 -10.31 -13.67
C GLY A 289 14.42 -9.58 -12.77
N SER A 290 13.34 -9.03 -13.32
CA SER A 290 12.20 -8.59 -12.49
C SER A 290 11.55 -9.81 -11.85
N PHE A 291 11.08 -9.67 -10.62
CA PHE A 291 10.25 -10.68 -9.96
C PHE A 291 8.97 -10.05 -9.42
N SER A 292 7.93 -10.87 -9.35
CA SER A 292 6.63 -10.49 -8.79
C SER A 292 6.18 -11.59 -7.84
N PHE A 293 5.60 -11.17 -6.73
CA PHE A 293 4.88 -12.06 -5.83
C PHE A 293 3.39 -11.84 -6.08
N GLU A 294 2.74 -12.85 -6.62
CA GLU A 294 1.29 -12.80 -6.81
C GLU A 294 0.62 -13.01 -5.46
N ARG A 295 -0.01 -11.97 -4.93
CA ARG A 295 -0.83 -12.07 -3.73
C ARG A 295 -2.29 -11.91 -4.10
N LEU A 296 -3.11 -12.75 -3.48
CA LEU A 296 -4.55 -12.54 -3.48
C LEU A 296 -4.87 -11.29 -2.65
N GLU A 297 -5.59 -10.36 -3.22
CA GLU A 297 -6.08 -9.19 -2.50
C GLU A 297 -7.37 -9.56 -1.78
N VAL A 298 -7.36 -9.45 -0.46
CA VAL A 298 -8.54 -9.67 0.36
C VAL A 298 -9.47 -8.48 0.25
N ARG A 299 -10.71 -8.72 -0.14
CA ARG A 299 -11.81 -7.74 -0.13
C ARG A 299 -12.97 -8.24 0.70
N PHE A 300 -13.72 -7.31 1.24
CA PHE A 300 -14.92 -7.61 2.03
C PHE A 300 -16.17 -7.19 1.28
N ASN A 301 -17.16 -8.08 1.27
CA ASN A 301 -18.51 -7.69 0.96
C ASN A 301 -19.13 -7.09 2.22
N LEU A 302 -19.40 -5.78 2.21
CA LEU A 302 -19.92 -5.04 3.34
C LEU A 302 -21.41 -4.73 3.14
N ASN A 303 -22.19 -4.73 4.22
CA ASN A 303 -23.55 -4.18 4.20
C ASN A 303 -23.53 -2.64 4.32
N GLU A 304 -24.71 -2.00 4.37
CA GLU A 304 -24.85 -0.54 4.47
C GLU A 304 -24.25 0.04 5.76
N GLU A 305 -24.20 -0.74 6.83
CA GLU A 305 -23.59 -0.38 8.11
C GLU A 305 -22.08 -0.64 8.14
N GLY A 306 -21.50 -1.16 7.05
CA GLY A 306 -20.09 -1.49 6.94
C GLY A 306 -19.68 -2.80 7.62
N VAL A 307 -20.65 -3.67 7.99
CA VAL A 307 -20.38 -4.98 8.59
C VAL A 307 -20.01 -5.99 7.50
N PRO A 308 -18.98 -6.82 7.67
CA PRO A 308 -18.55 -7.78 6.67
C PRO A 308 -19.49 -8.98 6.58
N LEU A 309 -20.13 -9.16 5.41
CA LEU A 309 -20.99 -10.30 5.09
C LEU A 309 -20.20 -11.48 4.53
N GLY A 310 -19.05 -11.23 3.93
CA GLY A 310 -18.21 -12.25 3.30
C GLY A 310 -16.84 -11.70 2.92
N ILE A 311 -15.93 -12.63 2.66
CA ILE A 311 -14.57 -12.31 2.19
C ILE A 311 -14.46 -12.75 0.73
N LEU A 312 -13.98 -11.86 -0.12
CA LEU A 312 -13.76 -12.08 -1.54
C LEU A 312 -12.27 -11.98 -1.85
N PHE A 313 -11.82 -12.75 -2.82
CA PHE A 313 -10.47 -12.68 -3.33
C PHE A 313 -10.49 -12.10 -4.73
N ARG A 314 -9.66 -11.08 -4.94
CA ARG A 314 -9.49 -10.50 -6.26
C ARG A 314 -8.30 -11.14 -6.94
N GLU A 315 -8.54 -11.72 -8.12
CA GLU A 315 -7.49 -12.20 -9.01
C GLU A 315 -7.02 -11.08 -9.93
N PHE A 316 -5.71 -11.02 -10.16
CA PHE A 316 -5.11 -10.10 -11.11
C PHE A 316 -5.04 -10.73 -12.49
N GLY A 317 -5.97 -10.32 -13.36
CA GLY A 317 -6.05 -10.77 -14.75
C GLY A 317 -5.09 -10.05 -15.71
N THR A 318 -5.19 -10.42 -16.98
CA THR A 318 -4.39 -9.79 -18.06
C THR A 318 -4.73 -8.32 -18.28
N ALA A 319 -5.96 -7.89 -17.99
CA ALA A 319 -6.35 -6.48 -18.01
C ALA A 319 -5.57 -5.65 -16.97
N ASN A 320 -5.32 -6.21 -15.77
CA ASN A 320 -4.48 -5.56 -14.77
C ASN A 320 -3.02 -5.48 -15.24
N GLN A 321 -2.51 -6.56 -15.85
CA GLN A 321 -1.15 -6.61 -16.39
C GLN A 321 -0.95 -5.61 -17.53
N LEU A 322 -1.98 -5.39 -18.38
CA LEU A 322 -1.95 -4.40 -19.45
C LEU A 322 -1.66 -3.00 -18.87
N ILE A 323 -2.45 -2.56 -17.91
CA ILE A 323 -2.26 -1.25 -17.27
C ILE A 323 -0.91 -1.20 -16.53
N GLU A 324 -0.58 -2.22 -15.74
CA GLU A 324 0.70 -2.31 -15.02
C GLU A 324 1.89 -2.07 -15.95
N GLU A 325 1.97 -2.77 -17.09
CA GLU A 325 3.14 -2.70 -17.96
C GLU A 325 3.29 -1.33 -18.64
N PHE A 326 2.20 -0.67 -19.05
CA PHE A 326 2.28 0.68 -19.60
C PHE A 326 2.59 1.74 -18.54
N MET A 327 2.08 1.60 -17.32
CA MET A 327 2.45 2.46 -16.20
C MET A 327 3.93 2.27 -15.84
N LEU A 328 4.42 1.03 -15.78
CA LEU A 328 5.85 0.72 -15.56
C LEU A 328 6.72 1.29 -16.69
N LEU A 329 6.28 1.19 -17.95
CA LEU A 329 6.99 1.76 -19.09
C LEU A 329 7.11 3.27 -18.96
N ALA A 330 6.00 3.99 -18.72
CA ALA A 330 6.00 5.44 -18.54
C ALA A 330 6.90 5.89 -17.38
N ASN A 331 6.73 5.30 -16.20
CA ASN A 331 7.53 5.57 -15.01
C ASN A 331 9.04 5.38 -15.26
N ARG A 332 9.39 4.27 -15.89
CA ARG A 332 10.77 3.93 -16.24
C ARG A 332 11.35 4.92 -17.24
N ARG A 333 10.63 5.20 -18.36
CA ARG A 333 11.16 6.04 -19.45
C ARG A 333 11.31 7.49 -19.03
N VAL A 334 10.41 8.03 -18.22
CA VAL A 334 10.54 9.35 -17.59
C VAL A 334 11.79 9.41 -16.71
N ALA A 335 12.00 8.42 -15.85
CA ALA A 335 13.20 8.36 -15.01
C ALA A 335 14.49 8.20 -15.82
N GLU A 336 14.50 7.40 -16.90
CA GLU A 336 15.63 7.25 -17.81
C GLU A 336 15.94 8.53 -18.59
N PHE A 337 14.90 9.27 -19.01
CA PHE A 337 15.07 10.55 -19.69
C PHE A 337 15.84 11.54 -18.83
N VAL A 338 15.44 11.75 -17.58
CA VAL A 338 16.14 12.67 -16.68
C VAL A 338 17.52 12.10 -16.27
N GLY A 339 17.58 10.83 -15.85
CA GLY A 339 18.80 10.25 -15.31
C GLY A 339 19.91 10.02 -16.34
N ARG A 340 19.59 9.83 -17.62
CA ARG A 340 20.57 9.57 -18.69
C ARG A 340 20.84 10.78 -19.56
N LYS A 341 19.78 11.49 -20.03
CA LYS A 341 19.92 12.63 -20.96
C LYS A 341 20.24 13.93 -20.22
N LEU A 342 19.75 14.09 -18.98
CA LEU A 342 19.91 15.31 -18.18
C LEU A 342 20.75 15.06 -16.91
N LYS A 343 21.87 14.36 -17.06
CA LYS A 343 22.75 13.94 -15.95
C LYS A 343 23.01 15.06 -14.94
N GLY A 344 22.97 14.71 -13.65
CA GLY A 344 23.27 15.64 -12.55
C GLY A 344 22.12 16.55 -12.15
N LYS A 345 20.95 16.45 -12.77
CA LYS A 345 19.75 17.17 -12.36
C LYS A 345 19.08 16.50 -11.15
N THR A 346 18.56 17.32 -10.23
CA THR A 346 17.74 16.83 -9.09
C THR A 346 16.47 16.17 -9.61
N PHE A 347 16.21 14.93 -9.21
CA PHE A 347 14.98 14.25 -9.60
C PHE A 347 14.51 13.32 -8.47
N VAL A 348 13.22 12.98 -8.46
CA VAL A 348 12.63 12.05 -7.49
C VAL A 348 12.58 10.67 -8.11
N TYR A 349 13.24 9.72 -7.48
CA TYR A 349 13.25 8.32 -7.87
C TYR A 349 12.48 7.46 -6.87
N ARG A 350 11.90 6.37 -7.36
CA ARG A 350 11.42 5.27 -6.53
C ARG A 350 12.51 4.22 -6.52
N ILE A 351 13.23 4.11 -5.42
CA ILE A 351 14.37 3.22 -5.29
C ILE A 351 14.00 1.98 -4.48
N HIS A 352 14.63 0.86 -4.81
CA HIS A 352 14.52 -0.40 -4.09
C HIS A 352 15.89 -1.06 -4.01
N ASP A 353 16.42 -1.12 -2.80
CA ASP A 353 17.73 -1.69 -2.57
C ASP A 353 17.73 -3.22 -2.69
N LYS A 354 18.92 -3.80 -2.70
CA LYS A 354 19.13 -5.24 -2.69
C LYS A 354 18.56 -5.86 -1.41
N PRO A 355 18.27 -7.17 -1.41
CA PRO A 355 17.88 -7.89 -0.22
C PRO A 355 18.92 -7.76 0.90
N ASP A 356 18.43 -7.82 2.14
CA ASP A 356 19.28 -7.87 3.33
C ASP A 356 20.07 -9.19 3.33
N PRO A 357 21.43 -9.16 3.38
CA PRO A 357 22.25 -10.36 3.26
C PRO A 357 22.00 -11.38 4.38
N GLU A 358 21.75 -10.94 5.62
CA GLU A 358 21.51 -11.84 6.76
C GLU A 358 20.19 -12.56 6.63
N LYS A 359 19.13 -11.81 6.25
CA LYS A 359 17.80 -12.38 6.00
C LYS A 359 17.81 -13.32 4.80
N LEU A 360 18.56 -12.95 3.74
CA LEU A 360 18.68 -13.79 2.56
C LEU A 360 19.42 -15.11 2.86
N SER A 361 20.47 -15.07 3.68
CA SER A 361 21.15 -16.26 4.17
C SER A 361 20.22 -17.15 4.98
N SER A 362 19.45 -16.58 5.91
CA SER A 362 18.45 -17.30 6.70
C SER A 362 17.38 -17.93 5.82
N PHE A 363 16.90 -17.20 4.82
CA PHE A 363 15.95 -17.69 3.82
C PHE A 363 16.54 -18.86 3.00
N SER A 364 17.78 -18.70 2.49
CA SER A 364 18.46 -19.76 1.74
C SER A 364 18.64 -21.03 2.57
N TYR A 365 19.00 -20.90 3.86
CA TYR A 365 19.09 -22.03 4.77
C TYR A 365 17.73 -22.71 4.99
N PHE A 366 16.67 -21.93 5.16
CA PHE A 366 15.33 -22.44 5.40
C PHE A 366 14.79 -23.25 4.22
N ILE A 367 14.91 -22.77 2.97
CA ILE A 367 14.34 -23.45 1.80
C ILE A 367 15.05 -24.78 1.46
N LYS A 368 16.29 -25.00 1.93
CA LYS A 368 17.01 -26.27 1.77
C LYS A 368 16.27 -27.45 2.36
N ARG A 369 15.43 -27.24 3.37
CA ARG A 369 14.60 -28.29 3.99
C ARG A 369 13.55 -28.85 3.06
N PHE A 370 13.09 -28.03 2.11
CA PHE A 370 12.14 -28.42 1.08
C PHE A 370 12.85 -28.93 -0.20
N GLY A 371 14.18 -29.00 -0.17
CA GLY A 371 15.00 -29.45 -1.30
C GLY A 371 15.30 -28.36 -2.33
N TYR A 372 15.06 -27.07 -1.99
CA TYR A 372 15.38 -25.95 -2.87
C TYR A 372 16.72 -25.32 -2.50
N GLU A 373 17.44 -24.81 -3.50
CA GLU A 373 18.70 -24.12 -3.30
C GLU A 373 18.71 -22.80 -4.08
N ILE A 374 19.13 -21.72 -3.40
CA ILE A 374 19.49 -20.45 -4.02
C ILE A 374 20.90 -20.05 -3.60
N ASP A 375 21.65 -19.49 -4.53
CA ASP A 375 22.96 -18.90 -4.27
C ASP A 375 22.77 -17.48 -3.73
N ALA A 376 22.72 -17.36 -2.40
CA ALA A 376 22.52 -16.10 -1.71
C ALA A 376 23.69 -15.11 -1.88
N GLU A 377 24.89 -15.57 -2.25
CA GLU A 377 26.07 -14.74 -2.43
C GLU A 377 26.10 -14.09 -3.82
N ASN A 378 25.48 -14.74 -4.80
CA ASN A 378 25.46 -14.27 -6.19
C ASN A 378 24.28 -13.36 -6.49
N ILE A 379 24.34 -12.12 -5.99
CA ILE A 379 23.26 -11.10 -6.14
C ILE A 379 22.87 -10.87 -7.61
N LYS A 380 23.76 -11.08 -8.58
CA LYS A 380 23.43 -10.90 -10.01
C LYS A 380 22.54 -12.00 -10.57
N ARG A 381 22.64 -13.22 -10.07
CA ARG A 381 21.82 -14.39 -10.48
C ARG A 381 20.60 -14.59 -9.59
N LEU A 382 20.57 -13.90 -8.45
CA LEU A 382 19.51 -14.04 -7.46
C LEU A 382 18.10 -13.80 -8.03
N PRO A 383 17.82 -12.77 -8.88
CA PRO A 383 16.48 -12.59 -9.43
C PRO A 383 16.02 -13.80 -10.27
N ALA A 384 16.89 -14.33 -11.11
CA ALA A 384 16.55 -15.53 -11.93
C ALA A 384 16.34 -16.77 -11.04
N ALA A 385 17.16 -16.94 -10.01
CA ALA A 385 17.02 -18.03 -9.05
C ALA A 385 15.73 -17.93 -8.23
N MET A 386 15.35 -16.71 -7.84
CA MET A 386 14.08 -16.43 -7.15
C MET A 386 12.87 -16.73 -8.03
N ASN A 387 12.86 -16.27 -9.29
CA ASN A 387 11.77 -16.56 -10.23
C ASN A 387 11.60 -18.06 -10.43
N LYS A 388 12.72 -18.78 -10.65
CA LYS A 388 12.71 -20.24 -10.78
C LYS A 388 12.15 -20.90 -9.51
N LEU A 389 12.58 -20.44 -8.33
CA LEU A 389 12.06 -20.94 -7.06
C LEU A 389 10.55 -20.71 -6.93
N MET A 390 10.04 -19.52 -7.30
CA MET A 390 8.60 -19.21 -7.27
C MET A 390 7.80 -20.12 -8.21
N GLU A 391 8.32 -20.39 -9.41
CA GLU A 391 7.73 -21.37 -10.35
C GLU A 391 7.74 -22.78 -9.76
N GLU A 392 8.85 -23.20 -9.15
CA GLU A 392 8.99 -24.53 -8.57
C GLU A 392 8.08 -24.77 -7.36
N VAL A 393 7.80 -23.76 -6.55
CA VAL A 393 6.92 -23.88 -5.37
C VAL A 393 5.44 -23.70 -5.70
N SER A 394 5.12 -23.18 -6.87
CA SER A 394 3.75 -22.88 -7.28
C SER A 394 2.85 -24.13 -7.18
N GLY A 395 1.71 -24.00 -6.49
CA GLY A 395 0.76 -25.09 -6.22
C GLY A 395 1.21 -26.10 -5.17
N LYS A 396 2.39 -25.94 -4.55
CA LYS A 396 2.87 -26.84 -3.50
C LYS A 396 2.50 -26.30 -2.10
N LYS A 397 2.57 -27.18 -1.11
CA LYS A 397 2.23 -26.88 0.30
C LYS A 397 3.07 -25.74 0.88
N GLU A 398 4.35 -25.67 0.49
CA GLU A 398 5.33 -24.70 0.96
C GLU A 398 5.29 -23.35 0.23
N GLN A 399 4.45 -23.17 -0.81
CA GLN A 399 4.41 -21.96 -1.61
C GLN A 399 4.28 -20.70 -0.76
N ASN A 400 3.24 -20.61 0.05
CA ASN A 400 2.94 -19.40 0.85
C ASN A 400 4.09 -19.02 1.78
N ILE A 401 4.72 -20.01 2.42
CA ILE A 401 5.83 -19.74 3.33
C ILE A 401 7.09 -19.30 2.60
N VAL A 402 7.42 -19.94 1.48
CA VAL A 402 8.59 -19.57 0.68
C VAL A 402 8.43 -18.15 0.14
N GLU A 403 7.25 -17.81 -0.40
CA GLU A 403 6.94 -16.46 -0.87
C GLU A 403 7.01 -15.42 0.26
N THR A 404 6.45 -15.75 1.44
CA THR A 404 6.46 -14.84 2.59
C THR A 404 7.87 -14.55 3.09
N LEU A 405 8.72 -15.57 3.23
CA LEU A 405 10.09 -15.40 3.69
C LEU A 405 10.97 -14.73 2.62
N ALA A 406 10.76 -15.04 1.34
CA ALA A 406 11.40 -14.35 0.24
C ALA A 406 11.10 -12.85 0.30
N LEU A 407 9.83 -12.48 0.46
CA LEU A 407 9.42 -11.09 0.57
C LEU A 407 9.99 -10.40 1.82
N ARG A 408 10.03 -11.08 2.97
CA ARG A 408 10.63 -10.56 4.22
C ARG A 408 12.14 -10.32 4.11
N SER A 409 12.81 -11.00 3.19
CA SER A 409 14.24 -10.78 2.92
C SER A 409 14.51 -9.54 2.07
N MET A 410 13.48 -9.01 1.37
CA MET A 410 13.62 -7.84 0.51
C MET A 410 13.64 -6.53 1.31
N ALA A 411 14.38 -5.56 0.79
CA ALA A 411 14.31 -4.18 1.26
C ALA A 411 12.92 -3.59 0.95
N LYS A 412 12.56 -2.47 1.61
CA LYS A 412 11.36 -1.71 1.23
C LYS A 412 11.74 -0.66 0.19
N ALA A 413 10.90 -0.50 -0.83
CA ALA A 413 11.04 0.61 -1.75
C ALA A 413 10.74 1.94 -1.05
N VAL A 414 11.50 2.98 -1.38
CA VAL A 414 11.35 4.33 -0.83
C VAL A 414 11.53 5.38 -1.93
N TYR A 415 11.14 6.62 -1.66
CA TYR A 415 11.48 7.75 -2.53
C TYR A 415 12.80 8.36 -2.10
N SER A 416 13.62 8.79 -3.06
CA SER A 416 14.89 9.49 -2.83
C SER A 416 15.30 10.28 -4.06
N THR A 417 16.11 11.30 -3.86
CA THR A 417 16.79 12.01 -4.95
C THR A 417 18.08 11.32 -5.40
N ASP A 418 18.56 10.32 -4.64
CA ASP A 418 19.71 9.50 -4.96
C ASP A 418 19.28 8.19 -5.63
N ASN A 419 19.61 8.06 -6.91
CA ASN A 419 19.22 6.89 -7.69
C ASN A 419 20.18 5.71 -7.45
N ILE A 420 19.66 4.64 -6.83
CA ILE A 420 20.36 3.35 -6.72
C ILE A 420 19.71 2.26 -7.60
N GLY A 421 18.67 2.63 -8.37
CA GLY A 421 17.84 1.70 -9.14
C GLY A 421 16.73 1.07 -8.32
N HIS A 422 15.96 0.21 -8.97
CA HIS A 422 14.86 -0.55 -8.35
C HIS A 422 15.10 -2.05 -8.54
N TYR A 423 15.65 -2.69 -7.50
CA TYR A 423 16.08 -4.09 -7.57
C TYR A 423 14.97 -5.04 -8.00
N GLY A 424 13.79 -4.97 -7.35
CA GLY A 424 12.66 -5.88 -7.63
C GLY A 424 12.11 -5.76 -9.07
N LEU A 425 12.22 -4.60 -9.72
CA LEU A 425 11.81 -4.39 -11.11
C LEU A 425 12.96 -4.56 -12.11
N ALA A 426 14.18 -4.79 -11.64
CA ALA A 426 15.40 -4.83 -12.46
C ALA A 426 15.62 -3.55 -13.30
N PHE A 427 15.18 -2.38 -12.80
CA PHE A 427 15.31 -1.10 -13.47
C PHE A 427 16.47 -0.28 -12.89
N ARG A 428 17.29 0.30 -13.77
CA ARG A 428 18.38 1.18 -13.35
C ARG A 428 17.90 2.59 -12.96
N HIS A 429 16.77 3.02 -13.53
CA HIS A 429 16.11 4.28 -13.23
C HIS A 429 14.62 3.99 -13.15
N TYR A 430 13.99 4.41 -12.07
CA TYR A 430 12.57 4.25 -11.89
C TYR A 430 12.01 5.38 -11.04
N THR A 431 10.86 5.87 -11.38
CA THR A 431 10.13 6.89 -10.63
C THR A 431 8.65 6.54 -10.59
N HIS A 432 7.88 7.27 -9.82
CA HIS A 432 6.43 7.30 -9.94
C HIS A 432 6.00 8.59 -10.63
N PHE A 433 5.26 8.44 -11.73
CA PHE A 433 4.78 9.53 -12.57
C PHE A 433 3.27 9.42 -12.84
N THR A 434 2.70 8.23 -12.65
CA THR A 434 1.41 7.82 -13.21
C THR A 434 0.22 7.99 -12.28
N SER A 435 0.37 8.56 -11.06
CA SER A 435 -0.76 8.69 -10.13
C SER A 435 -0.68 9.96 -9.25
N PRO A 436 -0.69 11.17 -9.85
CA PRO A 436 -0.54 12.44 -9.11
C PRO A 436 -1.79 12.84 -8.31
N ILE A 437 -2.98 12.28 -8.57
CA ILE A 437 -4.18 12.52 -7.77
C ILE A 437 -4.00 11.96 -6.35
N ARG A 438 -3.33 10.81 -6.25
CA ARG A 438 -3.20 10.06 -4.99
C ARG A 438 -1.78 9.95 -4.44
N ARG A 439 -0.75 10.47 -5.12
CA ARG A 439 0.64 10.47 -4.65
C ARG A 439 1.35 11.79 -4.91
N TYR A 440 1.82 12.44 -3.87
CA TYR A 440 2.56 13.69 -3.98
C TYR A 440 3.92 13.57 -4.71
N PRO A 441 4.68 12.48 -4.59
CA PRO A 441 5.89 12.26 -5.40
C PRO A 441 5.67 12.39 -6.90
N ASP A 442 4.55 11.91 -7.43
CA ASP A 442 4.19 12.04 -8.84
C ASP A 442 4.00 13.51 -9.25
N MET A 443 3.38 14.32 -8.38
CA MET A 443 3.28 15.77 -8.59
C MET A 443 4.66 16.43 -8.60
N MET A 444 5.59 16.01 -7.74
CA MET A 444 6.97 16.49 -7.76
C MET A 444 7.66 16.14 -9.09
N VAL A 445 7.47 14.91 -9.56
CA VAL A 445 8.03 14.42 -10.83
C VAL A 445 7.48 15.23 -12.01
N HIS A 446 6.16 15.46 -12.09
CA HIS A 446 5.55 16.30 -13.12
C HIS A 446 6.15 17.71 -13.15
N ARG A 447 6.28 18.35 -12.00
CA ARG A 447 6.86 19.70 -11.87
C ARG A 447 8.33 19.75 -12.28
N LEU A 448 9.13 18.76 -11.86
CA LEU A 448 10.54 18.69 -12.22
C LEU A 448 10.73 18.43 -13.70
N LEU A 449 9.94 17.51 -14.27
CA LEU A 449 10.00 17.17 -15.69
C LEU A 449 9.63 18.38 -16.55
N THR A 450 8.56 19.11 -16.19
CA THR A 450 8.15 20.35 -16.88
C THR A 450 9.30 21.35 -16.91
N LYS A 451 9.89 21.67 -15.75
CA LYS A 451 11.03 22.58 -15.66
C LYS A 451 12.19 22.16 -16.55
N TYR A 452 12.49 20.89 -16.60
CA TYR A 452 13.59 20.39 -17.41
C TYR A 452 13.31 20.39 -18.91
N LEU A 453 12.06 20.21 -19.32
CA LEU A 453 11.63 20.36 -20.71
C LEU A 453 11.65 21.84 -21.16
N GLU A 454 11.42 22.77 -20.24
CA GLU A 454 11.52 24.21 -20.40
C GLU A 454 12.94 24.77 -20.15
N GLU A 455 13.93 23.85 -19.97
CA GLU A 455 15.35 24.17 -19.71
C GLU A 455 15.60 24.98 -18.42
N GLU A 456 14.62 24.99 -17.48
CA GLU A 456 14.76 25.69 -16.21
C GLU A 456 15.67 24.92 -15.23
N PRO A 457 16.59 25.60 -14.53
CA PRO A 457 17.44 24.96 -13.52
C PRO A 457 16.68 24.70 -12.21
N VAL A 458 16.99 23.56 -11.56
CA VAL A 458 16.51 23.23 -10.20
C VAL A 458 17.72 22.97 -9.31
N HIS A 459 17.85 23.74 -8.22
CA HIS A 459 19.04 23.74 -7.36
C HIS A 459 18.79 23.19 -5.93
N ASP A 460 17.57 22.83 -5.57
CA ASP A 460 17.17 22.55 -4.19
C ASP A 460 17.01 21.04 -3.92
N LYS A 461 18.12 20.28 -4.08
CA LYS A 461 18.12 18.83 -3.87
C LYS A 461 17.69 18.45 -2.45
N GLU A 462 18.20 19.17 -1.44
CA GLU A 462 17.92 18.87 -0.02
C GLU A 462 16.43 18.99 0.32
N LYS A 463 15.75 19.98 -0.25
CA LYS A 463 14.30 20.14 -0.09
C LYS A 463 13.53 18.94 -0.66
N TYR A 464 13.89 18.50 -1.87
CA TYR A 464 13.25 17.34 -2.49
C TYR A 464 13.54 16.06 -1.73
N GLU A 465 14.76 15.89 -1.16
CA GLU A 465 15.07 14.72 -0.33
C GLU A 465 14.20 14.67 0.92
N LYS A 466 14.04 15.77 1.65
CA LYS A 466 13.12 15.86 2.80
C LYS A 466 11.67 15.51 2.43
N LEU A 467 11.22 15.93 1.23
CA LEU A 467 9.88 15.57 0.73
C LEU A 467 9.78 14.08 0.38
N CYS A 468 10.84 13.47 -0.14
CA CYS A 468 10.92 12.03 -0.40
C CYS A 468 10.84 11.22 0.89
N GLU A 469 11.62 11.61 1.91
CA GLU A 469 11.59 10.99 3.23
C GLU A 469 10.19 11.07 3.86
N HIS A 470 9.58 12.26 3.82
CA HIS A 470 8.22 12.47 4.31
C HIS A 470 7.20 11.60 3.56
N SER A 471 7.24 11.60 2.22
CA SER A 471 6.33 10.79 1.39
C SER A 471 6.47 9.29 1.68
N SER A 472 7.70 8.79 1.83
CA SER A 472 7.96 7.40 2.20
C SER A 472 7.45 7.05 3.61
N LYS A 473 7.52 8.00 4.54
CA LYS A 473 6.96 7.84 5.89
C LYS A 473 5.43 7.77 5.84
N MET A 474 4.79 8.70 5.12
CA MET A 474 3.33 8.75 5.03
C MET A 474 2.75 7.53 4.30
N GLU A 475 3.40 7.07 3.22
CA GLU A 475 3.05 5.82 2.53
C GLU A 475 3.07 4.62 3.49
N ARG A 476 4.06 4.54 4.37
CA ARG A 476 4.14 3.47 5.38
C ARG A 476 2.98 3.55 6.37
N LEU A 477 2.69 4.74 6.90
CA LEU A 477 1.58 4.94 7.83
C LEU A 477 0.23 4.61 7.18
N ALA A 478 0.04 4.99 5.90
CA ALA A 478 -1.14 4.66 5.12
C ALA A 478 -1.31 3.13 4.97
N THR A 479 -0.22 2.43 4.59
CA THR A 479 -0.22 0.96 4.48
C THR A 479 -0.49 0.27 5.84
N ASP A 480 0.06 0.81 6.93
CA ASP A 480 -0.18 0.24 8.27
C ASP A 480 -1.64 0.47 8.71
N ALA A 481 -2.25 1.61 8.38
CA ALA A 481 -3.67 1.89 8.62
C ALA A 481 -4.59 0.98 7.78
N GLU A 482 -4.28 0.77 6.49
CA GLU A 482 -4.97 -0.17 5.61
C GLU A 482 -4.97 -1.57 6.22
N ARG A 483 -3.80 -2.09 6.60
CA ARG A 483 -3.67 -3.40 7.24
C ARG A 483 -4.45 -3.50 8.56
N ALA A 484 -4.45 -2.43 9.36
CA ALA A 484 -5.21 -2.39 10.59
C ALA A 484 -6.73 -2.44 10.33
N SER A 485 -7.22 -1.79 9.27
CA SER A 485 -8.63 -1.83 8.87
C SER A 485 -9.04 -3.21 8.35
N ILE A 486 -8.19 -3.85 7.53
CA ILE A 486 -8.39 -5.24 7.08
C ILE A 486 -8.45 -6.17 8.29
N LYS A 487 -7.49 -6.05 9.22
CA LYS A 487 -7.45 -6.88 10.42
C LYS A 487 -8.68 -6.69 11.31
N TYR A 488 -9.15 -5.44 11.46
CA TYR A 488 -10.38 -5.16 12.19
C TYR A 488 -11.58 -5.89 11.56
N LYS A 489 -11.74 -5.80 10.24
CA LYS A 489 -12.81 -6.46 9.51
C LYS A 489 -12.70 -8.00 9.51
N GLN A 490 -11.51 -8.55 9.50
CA GLN A 490 -11.30 -9.99 9.71
C GLN A 490 -11.79 -10.44 11.08
N VAL A 491 -11.44 -9.70 12.14
CA VAL A 491 -11.87 -10.02 13.51
C VAL A 491 -13.40 -9.86 13.65
N GLU A 492 -13.97 -8.83 13.06
CA GLU A 492 -15.43 -8.60 13.04
C GLU A 492 -16.16 -9.74 12.32
N TYR A 493 -15.68 -10.15 11.15
CA TYR A 493 -16.22 -11.29 10.39
C TYR A 493 -16.16 -12.60 11.16
N MET A 494 -15.09 -12.83 11.92
CA MET A 494 -14.90 -14.05 12.69
C MET A 494 -15.63 -14.02 14.05
N SER A 495 -16.12 -12.87 14.50
CA SER A 495 -16.81 -12.75 15.80
C SER A 495 -18.11 -13.56 15.86
N ASP A 496 -18.81 -13.71 14.72
CA ASP A 496 -20.04 -14.52 14.60
C ASP A 496 -19.76 -16.01 14.37
N ARG A 497 -18.48 -16.42 14.33
CA ARG A 497 -18.01 -17.78 13.98
C ARG A 497 -17.20 -18.43 15.10
N ILE A 498 -17.43 -17.97 16.32
CA ILE A 498 -16.80 -18.58 17.51
C ILE A 498 -17.31 -20.02 17.67
N GLY A 499 -16.37 -20.97 17.86
CA GLY A 499 -16.64 -22.42 17.94
C GLY A 499 -16.59 -23.15 16.61
N GLU A 500 -16.49 -22.44 15.48
CA GLU A 500 -16.31 -23.09 14.18
C GLU A 500 -14.87 -23.54 13.98
N VAL A 501 -14.70 -24.64 13.23
CA VAL A 501 -13.40 -25.26 12.93
C VAL A 501 -13.04 -25.05 11.47
N TYR A 502 -11.79 -24.65 11.23
CA TYR A 502 -11.26 -24.34 9.91
C TYR A 502 -9.90 -24.99 9.66
N GLU A 503 -9.65 -25.32 8.41
CA GLU A 503 -8.30 -25.67 7.95
C GLU A 503 -7.45 -24.41 7.78
N GLY A 504 -6.24 -24.45 8.30
CA GLY A 504 -5.29 -23.34 8.24
C GLY A 504 -3.86 -23.78 7.97
N VAL A 505 -3.02 -22.79 7.76
CA VAL A 505 -1.57 -22.96 7.59
C VAL A 505 -0.85 -22.11 8.64
N ILE A 506 0.18 -22.64 9.27
CA ILE A 506 1.00 -21.89 10.20
C ILE A 506 1.74 -20.78 9.44
N SER A 507 1.32 -19.53 9.64
CA SER A 507 1.85 -18.32 8.99
C SER A 507 2.96 -17.63 9.77
N GLY A 508 3.11 -17.99 11.06
CA GLY A 508 4.12 -17.43 11.94
C GLY A 508 4.37 -18.30 13.17
N VAL A 509 5.61 -18.24 13.66
CA VAL A 509 6.02 -18.94 14.89
C VAL A 509 6.80 -17.98 15.76
N THR A 510 6.43 -17.87 17.03
CA THR A 510 7.03 -16.96 18.01
C THR A 510 7.14 -17.65 19.38
N GLU A 511 7.85 -17.01 20.32
CA GLU A 511 7.90 -17.45 21.72
C GLU A 511 6.54 -17.47 22.42
N TRP A 512 5.52 -16.75 21.89
CA TRP A 512 4.18 -16.66 22.43
C TRP A 512 3.23 -17.73 21.94
N GLY A 513 3.52 -18.33 20.78
CA GLY A 513 2.69 -19.32 20.12
C GLY A 513 2.85 -19.35 18.61
N ILE A 514 1.93 -20.03 17.93
CA ILE A 514 1.86 -20.11 16.48
C ILE A 514 0.74 -19.22 15.96
N TYR A 515 1.01 -18.52 14.87
CA TYR A 515 -0.01 -17.82 14.08
C TYR A 515 -0.49 -18.75 12.98
N VAL A 516 -1.80 -18.83 12.80
CA VAL A 516 -2.43 -19.68 11.80
C VAL A 516 -3.32 -18.81 10.93
N GLU A 517 -3.10 -18.90 9.62
CA GLU A 517 -3.94 -18.28 8.61
C GLU A 517 -4.92 -19.32 8.06
N ILE A 518 -6.21 -19.05 8.17
CA ILE A 518 -7.27 -19.92 7.64
C ILE A 518 -7.20 -19.88 6.10
N ILE A 519 -7.24 -21.06 5.46
CA ILE A 519 -7.09 -21.18 4.00
C ILE A 519 -8.28 -20.53 3.27
N GLU A 520 -9.49 -20.74 3.79
CA GLU A 520 -10.75 -20.32 3.15
C GLU A 520 -10.93 -18.80 3.10
N ASN A 521 -10.47 -18.07 4.13
CA ASN A 521 -10.80 -16.65 4.31
C ASN A 521 -9.59 -15.76 4.68
N GLN A 522 -8.39 -16.36 4.75
CA GLN A 522 -7.13 -15.69 5.12
C GLN A 522 -7.18 -14.90 6.45
N CYS A 523 -8.11 -15.26 7.35
CA CYS A 523 -8.13 -14.70 8.69
C CYS A 523 -7.03 -15.33 9.53
N GLU A 524 -6.09 -14.50 10.00
CA GLU A 524 -4.98 -14.97 10.84
C GLU A 524 -5.34 -14.82 12.31
N GLY A 525 -5.08 -15.86 13.10
CA GLY A 525 -5.23 -15.87 14.55
C GLY A 525 -4.06 -16.55 15.24
N MET A 526 -3.98 -16.44 16.55
CA MET A 526 -2.90 -17.00 17.36
C MET A 526 -3.40 -18.19 18.18
N VAL A 527 -2.70 -19.33 18.09
CA VAL A 527 -2.76 -20.39 19.08
C VAL A 527 -1.65 -20.13 20.09
N ALA A 528 -2.04 -19.73 21.30
CA ALA A 528 -1.06 -19.41 22.35
C ALA A 528 -0.31 -20.68 22.79
N LEU A 529 0.98 -20.56 23.11
CA LEU A 529 1.82 -21.67 23.55
C LEU A 529 1.21 -22.44 24.73
N ARG A 530 0.54 -21.75 25.65
CA ARG A 530 -0.17 -22.34 26.80
C ARG A 530 -1.40 -23.17 26.44
N GLU A 531 -1.96 -23.00 25.23
CA GLU A 531 -3.09 -23.78 24.72
C GLU A 531 -2.64 -25.12 24.10
N LEU A 532 -1.33 -25.28 23.88
CA LEU A 532 -0.73 -26.54 23.45
C LEU A 532 -0.47 -27.42 24.70
N GLN A 533 -1.51 -28.14 25.12
CA GLN A 533 -1.52 -28.86 26.43
C GLN A 533 -0.87 -30.25 26.41
N ASP A 534 -0.53 -30.74 25.21
CA ASP A 534 -0.04 -32.14 25.05
C ASP A 534 1.41 -32.32 25.51
N ASP A 535 2.20 -31.23 25.62
CA ASP A 535 3.61 -31.28 26.00
C ASP A 535 4.10 -29.90 26.51
N TYR A 536 5.33 -29.85 26.97
CA TYR A 536 6.06 -28.62 27.20
C TYR A 536 6.76 -28.20 25.90
N PHE A 537 6.26 -27.14 25.26
CA PHE A 537 6.75 -26.69 23.98
C PHE A 537 7.77 -25.56 24.13
N GLU A 538 8.85 -25.64 23.35
CA GLU A 538 9.91 -24.65 23.29
C GLU A 538 10.01 -24.05 21.89
N TYR A 539 10.24 -22.73 21.82
CA TYR A 539 10.46 -22.03 20.56
C TYR A 539 11.90 -22.21 20.08
N ASP A 540 12.04 -22.63 18.85
CA ASP A 540 13.30 -22.78 18.13
C ASP A 540 13.35 -21.71 17.02
N GLU A 541 14.02 -20.59 17.31
CA GLU A 541 14.12 -19.44 16.41
C GLU A 541 14.86 -19.76 15.11
N GLU A 542 15.94 -20.57 15.20
CA GLU A 542 16.74 -20.95 14.03
C GLU A 542 15.96 -21.80 13.04
N ASN A 543 15.01 -22.57 13.55
CA ASN A 543 14.21 -23.51 12.79
C ASN A 543 12.80 -23.02 12.48
N TYR A 544 12.41 -21.82 12.94
CA TYR A 544 11.04 -21.29 12.81
C TYR A 544 9.97 -22.33 13.23
N CYS A 545 10.18 -22.99 14.36
CA CYS A 545 9.27 -24.02 14.85
C CYS A 545 9.09 -23.96 16.36
N ILE A 546 8.02 -24.61 16.82
CA ILE A 546 7.80 -24.94 18.23
C ILE A 546 7.94 -26.46 18.37
N ARG A 547 8.75 -26.90 19.31
CA ARG A 547 9.05 -28.32 19.52
C ARG A 547 8.62 -28.80 20.91
N GLY A 548 7.86 -29.87 20.98
CA GLY A 548 7.51 -30.55 22.22
C GLY A 548 8.72 -31.29 22.80
N ARG A 549 8.97 -31.09 24.09
CA ARG A 549 10.14 -31.59 24.81
C ARG A 549 10.10 -33.13 25.02
N HIS A 550 8.91 -33.66 25.22
CA HIS A 550 8.71 -35.08 25.50
C HIS A 550 8.13 -35.86 24.33
N SER A 551 7.15 -35.28 23.64
CA SER A 551 6.47 -35.91 22.51
C SER A 551 7.30 -35.89 21.22
N GLY A 552 8.26 -34.96 21.11
CA GLY A 552 8.98 -34.72 19.88
C GLY A 552 8.11 -34.08 18.78
N LYS A 553 6.84 -33.72 19.08
CA LYS A 553 5.92 -33.08 18.14
C LYS A 553 6.46 -31.72 17.76
N VAL A 554 6.43 -31.41 16.48
CA VAL A 554 6.96 -30.14 15.95
C VAL A 554 5.88 -29.45 15.15
N TYR A 555 5.66 -28.17 15.44
CA TYR A 555 4.82 -27.28 14.63
C TYR A 555 5.74 -26.29 13.91
N MET A 556 5.78 -26.39 12.61
CA MET A 556 6.63 -25.56 11.77
C MET A 556 5.82 -24.58 10.94
N LEU A 557 6.48 -23.51 10.58
CA LEU A 557 5.99 -22.55 9.62
C LEU A 557 5.65 -23.27 8.29
N GLY A 558 4.41 -23.10 7.78
CA GLY A 558 3.90 -23.79 6.59
C GLY A 558 3.13 -25.08 6.84
N ASP A 559 3.12 -25.61 8.07
CA ASP A 559 2.34 -26.81 8.38
C ASP A 559 0.84 -26.53 8.30
N LYS A 560 0.09 -27.51 7.79
CA LYS A 560 -1.38 -27.50 7.83
C LYS A 560 -1.87 -27.95 9.19
N VAL A 561 -2.81 -27.21 9.73
CA VAL A 561 -3.44 -27.48 11.02
C VAL A 561 -4.92 -27.16 10.96
N SER A 562 -5.73 -27.90 11.72
CA SER A 562 -7.13 -27.54 11.94
C SER A 562 -7.23 -26.68 13.20
N VAL A 563 -7.96 -25.59 13.15
CA VAL A 563 -8.12 -24.64 14.26
C VAL A 563 -9.58 -24.32 14.53
N GLU A 564 -9.92 -24.25 15.81
CA GLU A 564 -11.20 -23.75 16.30
C GLU A 564 -11.06 -22.26 16.67
N VAL A 565 -12.04 -21.45 16.30
CA VAL A 565 -12.10 -20.03 16.69
C VAL A 565 -12.59 -19.94 18.14
N VAL A 566 -11.69 -19.52 19.04
CA VAL A 566 -12.00 -19.45 20.49
C VAL A 566 -12.48 -18.07 20.88
N LYS A 567 -11.85 -17.01 20.33
CA LYS A 567 -12.15 -15.64 20.70
C LYS A 567 -11.86 -14.67 19.56
N ALA A 568 -12.73 -13.68 19.40
CA ALA A 568 -12.53 -12.51 18.57
C ALA A 568 -12.51 -11.25 19.46
N ASP A 569 -11.39 -10.55 19.51
CA ASP A 569 -11.22 -9.34 20.33
C ASP A 569 -11.10 -8.12 19.41
N LEU A 570 -12.21 -7.45 19.16
CA LEU A 570 -12.28 -6.28 18.27
C LEU A 570 -11.39 -5.12 18.71
N GLN A 571 -11.30 -4.87 20.01
CA GLN A 571 -10.45 -3.79 20.53
C GLN A 571 -8.98 -4.04 20.29
N LYS A 572 -8.53 -5.30 20.40
CA LYS A 572 -7.15 -5.68 20.14
C LYS A 572 -6.89 -6.03 18.69
N ARG A 573 -7.93 -6.15 17.88
CA ARG A 573 -7.89 -6.67 16.51
C ARG A 573 -7.19 -8.04 16.47
N GLN A 574 -7.57 -8.96 17.38
CA GLN A 574 -6.93 -10.25 17.57
C GLN A 574 -7.95 -11.38 17.53
N LEU A 575 -7.54 -12.49 16.90
CA LEU A 575 -8.24 -13.76 16.91
C LEU A 575 -7.41 -14.75 17.72
N ASP A 576 -8.04 -15.40 18.68
CA ASP A 576 -7.44 -16.50 19.41
C ASP A 576 -8.03 -17.81 18.89
N TYR A 577 -7.15 -18.72 18.52
CA TYR A 577 -7.48 -20.04 18.02
C TYR A 577 -7.00 -21.11 19.01
N ARG A 578 -7.59 -22.31 18.87
CA ARG A 578 -7.15 -23.55 19.51
C ARG A 578 -6.93 -24.60 18.40
N LEU A 579 -5.91 -25.44 18.54
CA LEU A 579 -5.78 -26.59 17.64
C LEU A 579 -6.99 -27.53 17.86
N ALA A 580 -7.69 -27.83 16.78
CA ALA A 580 -8.71 -28.86 16.77
C ALA A 580 -8.04 -30.23 16.59
N GLU A 581 -8.50 -31.26 17.31
CA GLU A 581 -8.08 -32.62 17.05
C GLU A 581 -8.45 -32.97 15.61
N SER A 582 -7.48 -33.43 14.84
CA SER A 582 -7.79 -34.00 13.53
C SER A 582 -8.67 -35.24 13.76
N GLU A 583 -9.96 -35.16 13.39
CA GLU A 583 -10.70 -36.40 13.18
C GLU A 583 -9.97 -37.18 12.08
N ASP A 584 -9.24 -38.20 12.47
CA ASP A 584 -8.74 -39.22 11.56
C ASP A 584 -9.95 -39.77 10.78
N ARG A 585 -10.25 -39.19 9.62
CA ARG A 585 -11.09 -39.86 8.64
C ARG A 585 -10.25 -40.97 8.03
N GLY A 586 -10.39 -42.15 8.65
CA GLY A 586 -9.81 -43.42 8.21
C GLY A 586 -10.14 -43.80 6.76
#